data_2aa16ce3444f70121968d88687c91d3e
#
_entry.id   2aa16ce3444f70121968d88687c91d3e
#
_cell.length_a   1.000
_cell.length_b   1.000
_cell.length_c   1.000
_cell.angle_alpha   90.00
_cell.angle_beta   90.00
_cell.angle_gamma   90.00
#
_symmetry.space_group_name_H-M   'P 1'
#
loop_
_entity.id
_entity.type
_entity.pdbx_description
1 polymer ?
#
loop_
_entity_poly.entity_id
_entity_poly.type
_entity_poly.pdbx_seq_one_letter_code
_entity_poly.pdbx_strand_id
1 'polypeptide(L)'
;MNVELAKRTVAGLKEAGIDFVTYVPETRMSEILPLMKMEGSITLVPVASEAEAVGIAAGAALGGKRPAVYMEGTGLFVSTYNLLTVGERYGVPMLLLIAYVGSFEDRRNSFLFSHYGTKTTGILDTLGIQYQVIGSGDCLEARIKDATRMMHALKLPVALLFTGEFTE
;
A
#
# COMPACT_ATOMS: atom_id res chain seq x y z
N MET A 1 0.11 -5.95 13.41
CA MET A 1 -0.11 -4.52 13.81
C MET A 1 -1.09 -4.49 14.96
N ASN A 2 -1.08 -3.48 15.83
CA ASN A 2 -2.11 -3.39 16.85
C ASN A 2 -3.44 -2.85 16.28
N VAL A 3 -4.56 -3.16 16.97
CA VAL A 3 -5.91 -2.83 16.51
C VAL A 3 -6.15 -1.31 16.39
N GLU A 4 -5.51 -0.50 17.23
CA GLU A 4 -5.67 0.95 17.18
C GLU A 4 -5.03 1.56 15.92
N LEU A 5 -3.83 1.11 15.57
CA LEU A 5 -3.18 1.52 14.31
C LEU A 5 -4.00 1.07 13.09
N ALA A 6 -4.58 -0.13 13.15
CA ALA A 6 -5.45 -0.62 12.08
C ALA A 6 -6.71 0.25 11.91
N LYS A 7 -7.38 0.63 13.01
CA LYS A 7 -8.54 1.54 12.99
C LYS A 7 -8.17 2.90 12.40
N ARG A 8 -7.06 3.48 12.84
CA ARG A 8 -6.58 4.77 12.32
C ARG A 8 -6.24 4.71 10.83
N THR A 9 -5.64 3.60 10.38
CA THR A 9 -5.36 3.38 8.94
C THR A 9 -6.66 3.36 8.14
N VAL A 10 -7.67 2.60 8.57
CA VAL A 10 -8.96 2.50 7.87
C VAL A 10 -9.69 3.85 7.87
N ALA A 11 -9.70 4.56 9.01
CA ALA A 11 -10.27 5.91 9.08
C ALA A 11 -9.58 6.88 8.11
N GLY A 12 -8.24 6.88 8.08
CA GLY A 12 -7.47 7.71 7.16
C GLY A 12 -7.75 7.40 5.69
N LEU A 13 -7.86 6.13 5.32
CA LEU A 13 -8.22 5.71 3.95
C LEU A 13 -9.61 6.21 3.55
N LYS A 14 -10.59 6.07 4.46
CA LYS A 14 -11.95 6.57 4.25
C LYS A 14 -11.98 8.09 4.08
N GLU A 15 -11.35 8.83 4.98
CA GLU A 15 -11.27 10.29 4.92
C GLU A 15 -10.54 10.79 3.67
N ALA A 16 -9.55 10.03 3.18
CA ALA A 16 -8.86 10.31 1.92
C ALA A 16 -9.71 9.94 0.68
N GLY A 17 -10.87 9.30 0.88
CA GLY A 17 -11.80 8.94 -0.16
C GLY A 17 -11.39 7.67 -0.94
N ILE A 18 -10.54 6.82 -0.39
CA ILE A 18 -10.27 5.49 -0.96
C ILE A 18 -11.54 4.64 -0.85
N ASP A 19 -12.02 4.13 -1.99
CA ASP A 19 -13.28 3.39 -2.10
C ASP A 19 -13.12 1.98 -2.69
N PHE A 20 -11.90 1.62 -3.09
CA PHE A 20 -11.60 0.34 -3.72
C PHE A 20 -10.21 -0.16 -3.28
N VAL A 21 -10.12 -1.39 -2.79
CA VAL A 21 -8.85 -1.98 -2.34
C VAL A 21 -8.70 -3.38 -2.92
N THR A 22 -7.62 -3.59 -3.68
CA THR A 22 -7.15 -4.92 -4.05
C THR A 22 -6.10 -5.39 -3.08
N TYR A 23 -6.08 -6.68 -2.76
CA TYR A 23 -5.12 -7.19 -1.80
C TYR A 23 -4.78 -8.66 -1.97
N VAL A 24 -3.53 -9.02 -1.68
CA VAL A 24 -3.13 -10.39 -1.35
C VAL A 24 -3.11 -10.48 0.18
N PRO A 25 -3.80 -11.45 0.79
CA PRO A 25 -3.76 -11.63 2.25
C PRO A 25 -2.32 -11.85 2.73
N GLU A 26 -1.91 -11.06 3.72
CA GLU A 26 -0.60 -11.18 4.36
C GLU A 26 -0.73 -11.03 5.89
N THR A 27 0.30 -11.32 6.66
CA THR A 27 0.23 -11.46 8.11
C THR A 27 0.62 -10.21 8.90
N ARG A 28 1.34 -9.25 8.30
CA ARG A 28 1.89 -8.09 9.03
C ARG A 28 0.84 -7.05 9.38
N MET A 29 -0.05 -6.79 8.43
CA MET A 29 -1.09 -5.78 8.55
C MET A 29 -2.50 -6.39 8.43
N SER A 30 -2.65 -7.68 8.77
CA SER A 30 -3.90 -8.43 8.60
C SER A 30 -5.09 -7.87 9.38
N GLU A 31 -4.86 -7.15 10.47
CA GLU A 31 -5.91 -6.51 11.28
C GLU A 31 -6.70 -5.43 10.51
N ILE A 32 -6.14 -4.87 9.45
CA ILE A 32 -6.82 -3.89 8.61
C ILE A 32 -8.03 -4.50 7.88
N LEU A 33 -7.90 -5.72 7.36
CA LEU A 33 -8.91 -6.33 6.47
C LEU A 33 -10.28 -6.51 7.13
N PRO A 34 -10.41 -7.03 8.36
CA PRO A 34 -11.70 -7.13 9.04
C PRO A 34 -12.35 -5.76 9.25
N LEU A 35 -11.56 -4.74 9.58
CA LEU A 35 -12.06 -3.37 9.81
C LEU A 35 -12.52 -2.72 8.51
N MET A 36 -11.82 -2.91 7.40
CA MET A 36 -12.28 -2.46 6.08
C MET A 36 -13.60 -3.15 5.68
N LYS A 37 -13.75 -4.45 5.95
CA LYS A 37 -15.01 -5.18 5.70
C LYS A 37 -16.17 -4.62 6.50
N MET A 38 -15.94 -4.27 7.77
CA MET A 38 -16.96 -3.70 8.66
C MET A 38 -17.35 -2.27 8.22
N GLU A 39 -16.43 -1.51 7.66
CA GLU A 39 -16.69 -0.14 7.19
C GLU A 39 -17.71 -0.10 6.05
N GLY A 40 -17.75 -1.08 5.17
CA GLY A 40 -18.75 -1.28 4.14
C GLY A 40 -18.74 -0.27 2.97
N SER A 41 -17.99 0.84 3.08
CA SER A 41 -17.85 1.86 2.02
C SER A 41 -16.69 1.56 1.06
N ILE A 42 -15.81 0.62 1.40
CA ILE A 42 -14.65 0.22 0.61
C ILE A 42 -14.92 -1.12 -0.06
N THR A 43 -14.89 -1.16 -1.37
CA THR A 43 -14.96 -2.42 -2.14
C THR A 43 -13.63 -3.17 -1.98
N LEU A 44 -13.67 -4.40 -1.45
CA LEU A 44 -12.49 -5.24 -1.23
C LEU A 44 -12.43 -6.38 -2.25
N VAL A 45 -11.32 -6.49 -2.97
CA VAL A 45 -11.09 -7.51 -3.99
C VAL A 45 -9.85 -8.33 -3.64
N PRO A 46 -10.02 -9.55 -3.09
CA PRO A 46 -8.90 -10.46 -2.92
C PRO A 46 -8.42 -10.98 -4.27
N VAL A 47 -7.10 -11.12 -4.42
CA VAL A 47 -6.47 -11.57 -5.65
C VAL A 47 -5.43 -12.66 -5.39
N ALA A 48 -5.00 -13.35 -6.45
CA ALA A 48 -4.02 -14.43 -6.36
C ALA A 48 -2.57 -13.95 -6.40
N SER A 49 -2.32 -12.72 -6.90
CA SER A 49 -0.97 -12.13 -6.91
C SER A 49 -1.03 -10.60 -6.89
N GLU A 50 0.06 -9.99 -6.46
CA GLU A 50 0.18 -8.52 -6.40
C GLU A 50 0.23 -7.90 -7.80
N ALA A 51 0.73 -8.61 -8.80
CA ALA A 51 0.68 -8.17 -10.19
C ALA A 51 -0.77 -8.05 -10.69
N GLU A 52 -1.63 -9.01 -10.33
CA GLU A 52 -3.08 -8.95 -10.58
C GLU A 52 -3.73 -7.82 -9.81
N ALA A 53 -3.34 -7.62 -8.54
CA ALA A 53 -3.83 -6.52 -7.70
C ALA A 53 -3.63 -5.15 -8.36
N VAL A 54 -2.44 -4.90 -8.88
CA VAL A 54 -2.10 -3.65 -9.60
C VAL A 54 -2.95 -3.50 -10.87
N GLY A 55 -3.11 -4.57 -11.65
CA GLY A 55 -3.90 -4.55 -12.87
C GLY A 55 -5.38 -4.23 -12.62
N ILE A 56 -5.99 -4.86 -11.61
CA ILE A 56 -7.39 -4.62 -11.23
C ILE A 56 -7.56 -3.21 -10.64
N ALA A 57 -6.63 -2.75 -9.77
CA ALA A 57 -6.65 -1.40 -9.22
C ALA A 57 -6.57 -0.34 -10.34
N ALA A 58 -5.72 -0.57 -11.34
CA ALA A 58 -5.63 0.31 -12.49
C ALA A 58 -6.94 0.38 -13.29
N GLY A 59 -7.57 -0.77 -13.54
CA GLY A 59 -8.89 -0.81 -14.18
C GLY A 59 -9.96 -0.06 -13.37
N ALA A 60 -9.94 -0.21 -12.04
CA ALA A 60 -10.84 0.50 -11.14
C ALA A 60 -10.61 2.03 -11.19
N ALA A 61 -9.35 2.48 -11.22
CA ALA A 61 -9.01 3.91 -11.35
C ALA A 61 -9.52 4.49 -12.68
N LEU A 62 -9.33 3.77 -13.78
CA LEU A 62 -9.86 4.16 -15.09
C LEU A 62 -11.40 4.19 -15.10
N GLY A 63 -12.03 3.35 -14.29
CA GLY A 63 -13.48 3.34 -14.04
C GLY A 63 -13.97 4.41 -13.06
N GLY A 64 -13.09 5.33 -12.61
CA GLY A 64 -13.46 6.44 -11.72
C GLY A 64 -13.43 6.13 -10.23
N LYS A 65 -12.89 4.97 -9.83
CA LYS A 65 -12.63 4.64 -8.43
C LYS A 65 -11.34 5.28 -7.92
N ARG A 66 -11.20 5.34 -6.61
CA ARG A 66 -9.96 5.75 -5.93
C ARG A 66 -9.32 4.52 -5.28
N PRO A 67 -8.48 3.79 -6.03
CA PRO A 67 -8.00 2.51 -5.56
C PRO A 67 -6.79 2.64 -4.63
N ALA A 68 -6.69 1.68 -3.70
CA ALA A 68 -5.44 1.31 -3.07
C ALA A 68 -5.11 -0.16 -3.37
N VAL A 69 -3.82 -0.47 -3.35
CA VAL A 69 -3.29 -1.83 -3.44
C VAL A 69 -2.58 -2.14 -2.14
N TYR A 70 -3.05 -3.16 -1.44
CA TYR A 70 -2.48 -3.60 -0.18
C TYR A 70 -1.64 -4.87 -0.39
N MET A 71 -0.37 -4.83 0.04
CA MET A 71 0.58 -5.91 -0.18
C MET A 71 1.69 -5.95 0.87
N GLU A 72 2.36 -7.08 0.98
CA GLU A 72 3.65 -7.18 1.65
C GLU A 72 4.77 -6.62 0.76
N GLY A 73 5.93 -6.26 1.35
CA GLY A 73 7.07 -5.74 0.61
C GLY A 73 7.59 -6.66 -0.50
N THR A 74 7.45 -7.98 -0.33
CA THR A 74 7.75 -8.97 -1.37
C THR A 74 6.87 -8.84 -2.60
N GLY A 75 5.61 -8.41 -2.40
CA GLY A 75 4.66 -8.19 -3.48
C GLY A 75 5.03 -7.02 -4.40
N LEU A 76 5.79 -6.03 -3.89
CA LEU A 76 6.33 -4.96 -4.73
C LEU A 76 7.22 -5.53 -5.84
N PHE A 77 8.07 -6.53 -5.53
CA PHE A 77 8.94 -7.17 -6.51
C PHE A 77 8.13 -7.92 -7.57
N VAL A 78 7.10 -8.63 -7.15
CA VAL A 78 6.19 -9.36 -8.06
C VAL A 78 5.44 -8.40 -8.98
N SER A 79 5.03 -7.25 -8.49
CA SER A 79 4.19 -6.29 -9.21
C SER A 79 4.98 -5.22 -9.99
N THR A 80 6.32 -5.21 -9.91
CA THR A 80 7.19 -4.18 -10.50
C THR A 80 6.88 -3.91 -11.99
N TYR A 81 6.73 -4.98 -12.79
CA TYR A 81 6.42 -4.84 -14.20
C TYR A 81 5.06 -4.17 -14.44
N ASN A 82 4.04 -4.53 -13.67
CA ASN A 82 2.71 -3.94 -13.79
C ASN A 82 2.69 -2.48 -13.31
N LEU A 83 3.43 -2.16 -12.25
CA LEU A 83 3.59 -0.77 -11.80
C LEU A 83 4.25 0.09 -12.86
N LEU A 84 5.30 -0.41 -13.52
CA LEU A 84 5.97 0.30 -14.62
C LEU A 84 5.04 0.49 -15.82
N THR A 85 4.37 -0.58 -16.25
CA THR A 85 3.61 -0.57 -17.51
C THR A 85 2.23 0.05 -17.38
N VAL A 86 1.50 -0.27 -16.31
CA VAL A 86 0.12 0.20 -16.12
C VAL A 86 0.08 1.43 -15.19
N GLY A 87 0.86 1.41 -14.12
CA GLY A 87 0.89 2.52 -13.17
C GLY A 87 1.55 3.76 -13.72
N GLU A 88 2.84 3.67 -14.02
CA GLU A 88 3.66 4.81 -14.42
C GLU A 88 3.44 5.21 -15.88
N ARG A 89 3.58 4.27 -16.81
CA ARG A 89 3.52 4.56 -18.24
C ARG A 89 2.15 5.08 -18.72
N TYR A 90 1.04 4.55 -18.16
CA TYR A 90 -0.32 5.03 -18.47
C TYR A 90 -0.80 6.14 -17.54
N GLY A 91 -0.02 6.50 -16.52
CA GLY A 91 -0.39 7.58 -15.60
C GLY A 91 -1.63 7.25 -14.78
N VAL A 92 -1.68 6.06 -14.17
CA VAL A 92 -2.84 5.60 -13.41
C VAL A 92 -2.60 5.79 -11.91
N PRO A 93 -3.34 6.69 -11.23
CA PRO A 93 -3.18 6.93 -9.81
C PRO A 93 -3.68 5.74 -8.99
N MET A 94 -2.85 5.26 -8.05
CA MET A 94 -3.22 4.27 -7.04
C MET A 94 -2.36 4.43 -5.79
N LEU A 95 -2.94 4.21 -4.62
CA LEU A 95 -2.21 4.24 -3.36
C LEU A 95 -1.67 2.84 -3.03
N LEU A 96 -0.36 2.70 -2.89
CA LEU A 96 0.26 1.44 -2.49
C LEU A 96 0.43 1.42 -0.97
N LEU A 97 -0.22 0.49 -0.30
CA LEU A 97 -0.10 0.22 1.13
C LEU A 97 0.81 -0.98 1.30
N ILE A 98 2.07 -0.75 1.65
CA ILE A 98 3.09 -1.80 1.65
C ILE A 98 3.57 -2.07 3.07
N ALA A 99 3.41 -3.31 3.55
CA ALA A 99 4.09 -3.75 4.76
C ALA A 99 5.61 -3.81 4.48
N TYR A 100 6.38 -2.89 5.06
CA TYR A 100 7.81 -2.75 4.80
C TYR A 100 8.61 -3.77 5.59
N VAL A 101 8.49 -5.02 5.17
CA VAL A 101 9.23 -6.15 5.75
C VAL A 101 10.73 -6.01 5.49
N GLY A 102 11.52 -6.37 6.47
CA GLY A 102 12.98 -6.31 6.39
C GLY A 102 13.58 -4.90 6.47
N SER A 103 12.79 -3.88 6.83
CA SER A 103 13.32 -2.56 7.19
C SER A 103 14.10 -2.62 8.51
N PHE A 104 14.86 -1.58 8.84
CA PHE A 104 15.55 -1.48 10.14
C PHE A 104 14.59 -1.55 11.33
N GLU A 105 13.39 -1.07 11.17
CA GLU A 105 12.37 -0.98 12.21
C GLU A 105 11.38 -2.15 12.20
N ASP A 106 11.52 -3.09 11.25
CA ASP A 106 10.66 -4.28 11.18
C ASP A 106 10.92 -5.19 12.39
N ARG A 107 9.96 -5.26 13.31
CA ARG A 107 10.10 -6.00 14.57
C ARG A 107 10.05 -7.53 14.42
N ARG A 108 9.57 -8.01 13.28
CA ARG A 108 9.57 -9.44 12.92
C ARG A 108 10.58 -9.75 11.81
N ASN A 109 11.64 -8.96 11.71
CA ASN A 109 12.66 -9.14 10.69
C ASN A 109 13.32 -10.52 10.77
N SER A 110 13.68 -11.05 9.62
CA SER A 110 14.38 -12.33 9.48
C SER A 110 15.38 -12.25 8.32
N PHE A 111 16.26 -13.24 8.24
CA PHE A 111 17.23 -13.33 7.15
C PHE A 111 16.60 -13.16 5.76
N LEU A 112 15.45 -13.78 5.53
CA LEU A 112 14.74 -13.69 4.26
C LEU A 112 14.25 -12.25 3.99
N PHE A 113 13.55 -11.66 4.96
CA PHE A 113 12.93 -10.34 4.81
C PHE A 113 13.93 -9.18 4.75
N SER A 114 15.02 -9.24 5.52
CA SER A 114 16.06 -8.19 5.47
C SER A 114 16.67 -8.04 4.08
N HIS A 115 16.75 -9.13 3.32
CA HIS A 115 17.24 -9.10 1.95
C HIS A 115 16.33 -8.33 0.99
N TYR A 116 15.01 -8.40 1.19
CA TYR A 116 14.04 -7.60 0.43
C TYR A 116 13.99 -6.15 0.92
N GLY A 117 13.96 -5.94 2.23
CA GLY A 117 13.85 -4.61 2.83
C GLY A 117 14.92 -3.64 2.35
N THR A 118 16.18 -4.10 2.23
CA THR A 118 17.28 -3.28 1.72
C THR A 118 17.14 -2.82 0.27
N LYS A 119 16.20 -3.38 -0.48
CA LYS A 119 16.01 -3.10 -1.92
C LYS A 119 14.67 -2.43 -2.24
N THR A 120 13.73 -2.44 -1.31
CA THR A 120 12.37 -1.93 -1.51
C THR A 120 12.36 -0.48 -1.98
N THR A 121 13.07 0.41 -1.30
CA THR A 121 13.14 1.83 -1.68
C THR A 121 13.84 2.03 -3.02
N GLY A 122 14.92 1.27 -3.29
CA GLY A 122 15.63 1.35 -4.58
C GLY A 122 14.76 0.93 -5.78
N ILE A 123 13.81 0.00 -5.60
CA ILE A 123 12.84 -0.34 -6.64
C ILE A 123 11.86 0.81 -6.86
N LEU A 124 11.32 1.41 -5.79
CA LEU A 124 10.42 2.56 -5.90
C LEU A 124 11.11 3.75 -6.57
N ASP A 125 12.37 4.02 -6.20
CA ASP A 125 13.18 5.06 -6.84
C ASP A 125 13.39 4.79 -8.33
N THR A 126 13.69 3.54 -8.69
CA THR A 126 13.87 3.12 -10.11
C THR A 126 12.59 3.29 -10.93
N LEU A 127 11.44 3.03 -10.32
CA LEU A 127 10.12 3.22 -10.94
C LEU A 127 9.64 4.68 -10.91
N GLY A 128 10.37 5.60 -10.27
CA GLY A 128 9.90 6.99 -10.09
C GLY A 128 8.71 7.14 -9.15
N ILE A 129 8.36 6.11 -8.39
CA ILE A 129 7.22 6.10 -7.46
C ILE A 129 7.60 6.85 -6.18
N GLN A 130 6.89 7.92 -5.87
CA GLN A 130 7.05 8.66 -4.62
C GLN A 130 6.56 7.82 -3.44
N TYR A 131 7.29 7.84 -2.34
CA TYR A 131 6.92 7.07 -1.14
C TYR A 131 7.22 7.79 0.16
N GLN A 132 6.56 7.36 1.22
CA GLN A 132 6.87 7.75 2.60
C GLN A 132 6.96 6.49 3.46
N VAL A 133 7.96 6.47 4.37
CA VAL A 133 8.04 5.46 5.42
C VAL A 133 7.17 5.92 6.58
N ILE A 134 6.30 5.05 7.07
CA ILE A 134 5.31 5.32 8.11
C ILE A 134 5.63 4.50 9.35
N GLY A 135 5.98 5.19 10.43
CA GLY A 135 6.10 4.61 11.78
C GLY A 135 4.88 4.94 12.65
N SER A 136 4.76 4.28 13.78
CA SER A 136 3.63 4.46 14.72
C SER A 136 3.51 5.87 15.33
N GLY A 137 4.62 6.61 15.39
CA GLY A 137 4.65 8.00 15.87
C GLY A 137 4.18 9.05 14.85
N ASP A 138 3.91 8.64 13.60
CA ASP A 138 3.46 9.55 12.56
C ASP A 138 1.99 9.97 12.72
N CYS A 139 1.67 11.14 12.19
CA CYS A 139 0.29 11.58 12.02
C CYS A 139 -0.33 10.84 10.83
N LEU A 140 -0.72 9.58 11.07
CA LEU A 140 -1.07 8.59 10.06
C LEU A 140 -2.16 9.07 9.09
N GLU A 141 -3.23 9.66 9.63
CA GLU A 141 -4.36 10.16 8.85
C GLU A 141 -3.92 11.27 7.88
N ALA A 142 -3.06 12.18 8.36
CA ALA A 142 -2.49 13.24 7.52
C ALA A 142 -1.58 12.67 6.43
N ARG A 143 -0.74 11.68 6.75
CA ARG A 143 0.15 11.02 5.78
C ARG A 143 -0.63 10.32 4.67
N ILE A 144 -1.71 9.59 5.02
CA ILE A 144 -2.58 8.93 4.04
C ILE A 144 -3.25 9.96 3.13
N LYS A 145 -3.78 11.04 3.70
CA LYS A 145 -4.41 12.13 2.95
C LYS A 145 -3.43 12.82 2.00
N ASP A 146 -2.21 13.09 2.47
CA ASP A 146 -1.17 13.74 1.67
C ASP A 146 -0.71 12.84 0.51
N ALA A 147 -0.50 11.53 0.77
CA ALA A 147 -0.16 10.56 -0.27
C ALA A 147 -1.27 10.44 -1.32
N THR A 148 -2.54 10.40 -0.89
CA THR A 148 -3.69 10.36 -1.80
C THR A 148 -3.79 11.64 -2.65
N ARG A 149 -3.55 12.81 -2.06
CA ARG A 149 -3.49 14.07 -2.80
C ARG A 149 -2.34 14.07 -3.83
N MET A 150 -1.16 13.59 -3.42
CA MET A 150 0.02 13.49 -4.28
C MET A 150 -0.23 12.56 -5.48
N MET A 151 -0.81 11.36 -5.25
CA MET A 151 -1.10 10.43 -6.35
C MET A 151 -2.07 11.02 -7.40
N HIS A 152 -3.06 11.79 -6.96
CA HIS A 152 -3.98 12.46 -7.88
C HIS A 152 -3.33 13.63 -8.62
N ALA A 153 -2.43 14.38 -7.95
CA ALA A 153 -1.71 15.49 -8.57
C ALA A 153 -0.71 15.00 -9.63
N LEU A 154 0.01 13.93 -9.33
CA LEU A 154 0.97 13.31 -10.25
C LEU A 154 0.30 12.45 -11.33
N LYS A 155 -0.89 11.92 -11.06
CA LYS A 155 -1.54 10.84 -11.83
C LYS A 155 -0.66 9.60 -11.92
N LEU A 156 0.00 9.26 -10.81
CA LEU A 156 0.93 8.14 -10.69
C LEU A 156 0.67 7.37 -9.39
N PRO A 157 1.14 6.12 -9.31
CA PRO A 157 1.19 5.41 -8.03
C PRO A 157 2.02 6.19 -6.99
N VAL A 158 1.59 6.14 -5.73
CA VAL A 158 2.33 6.65 -4.56
C VAL A 158 2.30 5.59 -3.49
N ALA A 159 3.41 5.39 -2.77
CA ALA A 159 3.53 4.33 -1.78
C ALA A 159 3.63 4.85 -0.34
N LEU A 160 2.98 4.14 0.58
CA LEU A 160 3.18 4.24 2.02
C LEU A 160 3.80 2.93 2.50
N LEU A 161 5.00 3.02 3.07
CA LEU A 161 5.78 1.89 3.58
C LEU A 161 5.60 1.80 5.09
N PHE A 162 4.77 0.87 5.54
CA PHE A 162 4.46 0.69 6.95
C PHE A 162 5.51 -0.17 7.64
N THR A 163 6.11 0.34 8.72
CA THR A 163 7.17 -0.33 9.49
C THR A 163 6.98 -0.19 11.00
N GLY A 164 7.92 -0.69 11.80
CA GLY A 164 7.87 -0.62 13.26
C GLY A 164 6.69 -1.40 13.82
N GLU A 165 5.83 -0.74 14.60
CA GLU A 165 4.65 -1.36 15.22
C GLU A 165 3.57 -1.82 14.23
N PHE A 166 3.61 -1.32 13.00
CA PHE A 166 2.71 -1.81 11.95
C PHE A 166 3.07 -3.23 11.50
N THR A 167 4.33 -3.63 11.62
CA THR A 167 4.83 -4.95 11.20
C THR A 167 5.01 -5.93 12.36
N GLU A 168 4.57 -5.58 13.54
CA GLU A 168 4.63 -6.41 14.76
C GLU A 168 3.63 -7.57 14.76
#